data_72926d85d991bdaf138503d9e8eb048b
#
_entry.id   72926d85d991bdaf138503d9e8eb048b
#
_cell.length_a   1.000
_cell.length_b   1.000
_cell.length_c   1.000
_cell.angle_alpha   90.00
_cell.angle_beta   90.00
_cell.angle_gamma   90.00
#
_symmetry.space_group_name_H-M   'P 1'
#
loop_
_entity.id
_entity.type
_entity.pdbx_description
1 polymer ?
#
loop_
_entity_poly.entity_id
_entity_poly.type
_entity_poly.pdbx_seq_one_letter_code
_entity_poly.pdbx_strand_id
1 'polypeptide(L)'
;DKENVNVNLKGQAPSITKTADAETVEIGQVVTYTITGTIPDTTGYKNYVYKIKDTLSSGLDFVKDAAGTVVDDVDAYPVSVKIGEGQATQQTAKLSGNNNRTMTLDLSQWIKENQTSNKGSEFTVTYYAKVNANAVVTEKNSASLEYGNDPQNTTTTTPSEAKTPTYPL
;
A
#
# COMPACT_ATOMS: atom_id res chain seq x y z
N ASP A 1 17.77 -14.83 -18.00
CA ASP A 1 17.08 -14.70 -19.27
C ASP A 1 15.72 -14.05 -19.08
N LYS A 2 15.41 -13.08 -19.89
CA LYS A 2 14.14 -12.34 -19.80
C LYS A 2 12.92 -13.23 -19.95
N GLU A 3 13.02 -14.29 -20.72
CA GLU A 3 11.92 -15.22 -20.93
C GLU A 3 11.63 -16.02 -19.66
N ASN A 4 12.66 -16.31 -18.87
CA ASN A 4 12.50 -17.08 -17.66
C ASN A 4 11.92 -16.28 -16.49
N VAL A 5 12.02 -14.96 -16.54
CA VAL A 5 11.52 -14.11 -15.46
C VAL A 5 10.02 -14.25 -15.27
N ASN A 6 9.27 -14.46 -16.34
CA ASN A 6 7.81 -14.49 -16.30
C ASN A 6 7.22 -15.89 -16.27
N VAL A 7 8.02 -16.94 -16.51
CA VAL A 7 7.53 -18.30 -16.67
C VAL A 7 6.96 -18.88 -15.38
N ASN A 8 7.54 -18.52 -14.24
CA ASN A 8 7.18 -19.09 -12.95
C ASN A 8 6.39 -18.12 -12.06
N LEU A 9 5.77 -17.11 -12.66
CA LEU A 9 5.08 -16.05 -11.90
C LEU A 9 4.00 -16.62 -10.98
N LYS A 10 3.27 -17.63 -11.42
CA LYS A 10 2.20 -18.25 -10.64
C LYS A 10 2.70 -18.96 -9.39
N GLY A 11 3.91 -19.52 -9.45
CA GLY A 11 4.53 -20.22 -8.33
C GLY A 11 5.29 -19.31 -7.37
N GLN A 12 5.43 -18.04 -7.70
CA GLN A 12 6.20 -17.10 -6.88
C GLN A 12 5.35 -16.51 -5.77
N ALA A 13 5.95 -16.41 -4.58
CA ALA A 13 5.30 -15.71 -3.47
C ALA A 13 5.29 -14.21 -3.77
N PRO A 14 4.13 -13.56 -3.74
CA PRO A 14 4.07 -12.11 -3.93
C PRO A 14 4.70 -11.37 -2.75
N SER A 15 5.20 -10.17 -3.04
CA SER A 15 5.79 -9.30 -2.04
C SER A 15 5.47 -7.85 -2.37
N ILE A 16 5.63 -6.98 -1.39
CA ILE A 16 5.50 -5.54 -1.56
C ILE A 16 6.69 -4.85 -0.92
N THR A 17 7.02 -3.67 -1.44
CA THR A 17 7.99 -2.76 -0.82
C THR A 17 7.35 -1.40 -0.61
N LYS A 18 7.80 -0.68 0.39
CA LYS A 18 7.26 0.62 0.75
C LYS A 18 8.35 1.64 0.86
N THR A 19 8.10 2.84 0.31
CA THR A 19 9.02 3.98 0.40
C THR A 19 8.25 5.24 0.78
N ALA A 20 8.98 6.20 1.33
CA ALA A 20 8.49 7.55 1.62
C ALA A 20 9.32 8.54 0.78
N ASP A 21 8.69 9.65 0.41
CA ASP A 21 9.34 10.67 -0.43
C ASP A 21 10.25 11.64 0.34
N ALA A 22 10.28 11.55 1.68
CA ALA A 22 11.02 12.49 2.51
C ALA A 22 11.96 11.74 3.46
N GLU A 23 13.18 12.22 3.57
CA GLU A 23 14.16 11.73 4.55
C GLU A 23 14.02 12.45 5.88
N THR A 24 13.58 13.71 5.86
CA THR A 24 13.35 14.53 7.03
C THR A 24 12.03 15.27 6.88
N VAL A 25 11.29 15.40 7.98
CA VAL A 25 9.99 16.06 7.95
C VAL A 25 9.80 16.93 9.18
N GLU A 26 8.91 17.93 9.04
CA GLU A 26 8.48 18.81 10.11
C GLU A 26 7.03 18.51 10.47
N ILE A 27 6.63 18.90 11.67
CA ILE A 27 5.22 18.83 12.08
C ILE A 27 4.38 19.66 11.10
N GLY A 28 3.30 19.05 10.61
CA GLY A 28 2.42 19.66 9.62
C GLY A 28 2.74 19.29 8.18
N GLN A 29 3.92 18.71 7.91
CA GLN A 29 4.29 18.29 6.56
C GLN A 29 3.51 17.05 6.15
N VAL A 30 3.19 16.95 4.85
CA VAL A 30 2.58 15.76 4.26
C VAL A 30 3.66 14.91 3.62
N VAL A 31 3.65 13.63 3.96
CA VAL A 31 4.57 12.63 3.41
C VAL A 31 3.82 11.80 2.37
N THR A 32 4.42 11.60 1.22
CA THR A 32 3.91 10.72 0.17
C THR A 32 4.51 9.34 0.34
N TYR A 33 3.65 8.33 0.47
CA TYR A 33 4.08 6.94 0.54
C TYR A 33 3.76 6.21 -0.76
N THR A 34 4.66 5.35 -1.16
CA THR A 34 4.49 4.51 -2.35
C THR A 34 4.73 3.06 -1.96
N ILE A 35 3.75 2.22 -2.24
CA ILE A 35 3.89 0.76 -2.15
C ILE A 35 4.05 0.24 -3.56
N THR A 36 5.05 -0.59 -3.79
CA THR A 36 5.31 -1.22 -5.07
C THR A 36 5.10 -2.72 -4.95
N GLY A 37 4.36 -3.29 -5.88
CA GLY A 37 4.12 -4.72 -5.99
C GLY A 37 4.14 -5.17 -7.44
N THR A 38 3.98 -6.47 -7.62
CA THR A 38 3.88 -7.09 -8.95
C THR A 38 2.55 -7.83 -9.05
N ILE A 39 1.84 -7.65 -10.14
CA ILE A 39 0.55 -8.32 -10.35
C ILE A 39 0.82 -9.82 -10.50
N PRO A 40 0.32 -10.66 -9.56
CA PRO A 40 0.56 -12.09 -9.62
C PRO A 40 -0.25 -12.76 -10.72
N ASP A 41 0.20 -13.90 -11.18
CA ASP A 41 -0.59 -14.77 -12.05
C ASP A 41 -1.58 -15.55 -11.17
N THR A 42 -2.83 -15.16 -11.22
CA THR A 42 -3.92 -15.80 -10.45
C THR A 42 -4.88 -16.56 -11.37
N THR A 43 -4.44 -16.87 -12.57
CA THR A 43 -5.25 -17.60 -13.55
C THR A 43 -5.73 -18.93 -12.98
N GLY A 44 -7.04 -19.17 -13.04
CA GLY A 44 -7.65 -20.39 -12.51
C GLY A 44 -8.04 -20.31 -11.04
N TYR A 45 -7.61 -19.30 -10.30
CA TYR A 45 -8.04 -19.10 -8.92
C TYR A 45 -9.31 -18.26 -8.90
N LYS A 46 -10.36 -18.75 -8.23
CA LYS A 46 -11.65 -18.06 -8.18
C LYS A 46 -11.69 -16.93 -7.16
N ASN A 47 -10.99 -17.12 -6.04
CA ASN A 47 -11.13 -16.27 -4.86
C ASN A 47 -9.76 -15.86 -4.33
N TYR A 48 -8.89 -15.40 -5.22
CA TYR A 48 -7.55 -14.96 -4.79
C TYR A 48 -7.66 -13.72 -3.92
N VAL A 49 -7.08 -13.79 -2.74
CA VAL A 49 -7.02 -12.68 -1.79
C VAL A 49 -5.73 -11.90 -2.01
N TYR A 50 -5.87 -10.57 -2.09
CA TYR A 50 -4.74 -9.66 -2.17
C TYR A 50 -5.09 -8.38 -1.41
N LYS A 51 -4.64 -8.29 -0.16
CA LYS A 51 -4.95 -7.16 0.72
C LYS A 51 -3.69 -6.56 1.29
N ILE A 52 -3.56 -5.24 1.17
CA ILE A 52 -2.48 -4.48 1.78
C ILE A 52 -3.01 -3.88 3.08
N LYS A 53 -2.29 -4.11 4.16
CA LYS A 53 -2.56 -3.52 5.46
C LYS A 53 -1.41 -2.61 5.85
N ASP A 54 -1.71 -1.36 6.13
CA ASP A 54 -0.74 -0.31 6.41
C ASP A 54 -1.02 0.28 7.78
N THR A 55 0.01 0.39 8.61
CA THR A 55 -0.13 0.91 9.97
C THR A 55 0.84 2.06 10.19
N LEU A 56 0.29 3.21 10.54
CA LEU A 56 1.05 4.41 10.89
C LEU A 56 1.38 4.42 12.39
N SER A 57 2.56 4.90 12.73
CA SER A 57 2.86 5.23 14.12
C SER A 57 2.10 6.50 14.56
N SER A 58 2.09 6.77 15.86
CA SER A 58 1.20 7.76 16.47
C SER A 58 1.44 9.20 16.04
N GLY A 59 2.59 9.51 15.48
CA GLY A 59 2.93 10.85 14.97
C GLY A 59 2.46 11.13 13.56
N LEU A 60 1.76 10.20 12.92
CA LEU A 60 1.30 10.31 11.55
C LEU A 60 -0.21 10.08 11.47
N ASP A 61 -0.90 10.84 10.64
CA ASP A 61 -2.33 10.66 10.35
C ASP A 61 -2.53 10.58 8.84
N PHE A 62 -3.36 9.64 8.39
CA PHE A 62 -3.72 9.57 6.96
C PHE A 62 -4.45 10.83 6.52
N VAL A 63 -4.08 11.33 5.35
CA VAL A 63 -4.77 12.43 4.65
C VAL A 63 -5.03 12.01 3.22
N LYS A 64 -5.95 12.71 2.54
CA LYS A 64 -6.45 12.28 1.23
C LYS A 64 -5.50 12.61 0.08
N ASP A 65 -4.67 13.63 0.23
CA ASP A 65 -3.85 14.16 -0.88
C ASP A 65 -2.61 14.89 -0.38
N ALA A 66 -1.79 15.35 -1.30
CA ALA A 66 -0.55 16.06 -0.98
C ALA A 66 -0.79 17.41 -0.30
N ALA A 67 -1.97 17.97 -0.42
CA ALA A 67 -2.36 19.20 0.28
C ALA A 67 -2.75 18.96 1.74
N GLY A 68 -2.87 17.71 2.17
CA GLY A 68 -3.23 17.37 3.54
C GLY A 68 -4.72 17.44 3.81
N THR A 69 -5.55 17.24 2.80
CA THR A 69 -7.00 17.25 2.98
C THR A 69 -7.44 16.16 3.94
N VAL A 70 -8.23 16.57 4.92
CA VAL A 70 -8.70 15.68 6.00
C VAL A 70 -9.61 14.59 5.42
N VAL A 71 -9.47 13.38 5.96
CA VAL A 71 -10.35 12.27 5.61
C VAL A 71 -11.74 12.53 6.19
N ASP A 72 -12.75 12.51 5.33
CA ASP A 72 -14.15 12.72 5.72
C ASP A 72 -14.93 11.42 5.85
N ASP A 73 -14.51 10.35 5.19
CA ASP A 73 -15.15 9.04 5.26
C ASP A 73 -14.09 7.95 5.42
N VAL A 74 -14.05 7.34 6.60
CA VAL A 74 -13.05 6.29 6.92
C VAL A 74 -13.27 5.02 6.11
N ASP A 75 -14.47 4.81 5.57
CA ASP A 75 -14.76 3.66 4.72
C ASP A 75 -14.46 3.93 3.24
N ALA A 76 -14.06 5.14 2.90
CA ALA A 76 -13.80 5.55 1.51
C ALA A 76 -12.51 6.37 1.41
N TYR A 77 -11.42 5.83 1.92
CA TYR A 77 -10.10 6.49 1.81
C TYR A 77 -9.54 6.28 0.41
N PRO A 78 -9.30 7.36 -0.36
CA PRO A 78 -8.82 7.24 -1.72
C PRO A 78 -7.33 6.95 -1.76
N VAL A 79 -6.96 6.00 -2.60
CA VAL A 79 -5.55 5.73 -2.95
C VAL A 79 -5.42 5.72 -4.46
N SER A 80 -4.24 6.03 -4.96
CA SER A 80 -3.95 6.04 -6.39
C SER A 80 -3.19 4.79 -6.76
N VAL A 81 -3.64 4.05 -7.77
CA VAL A 81 -2.98 2.82 -8.24
C VAL A 81 -2.61 2.98 -9.71
N LYS A 82 -1.37 2.67 -10.04
CA LYS A 82 -0.83 2.82 -11.40
C LYS A 82 -0.06 1.57 -11.78
N ILE A 83 -0.30 1.04 -12.98
CA ILE A 83 0.44 -0.10 -13.53
C ILE A 83 1.55 0.45 -14.41
N GLY A 84 2.81 0.18 -14.06
CA GLY A 84 3.96 0.69 -14.78
C GLY A 84 3.90 2.21 -14.93
N GLU A 85 4.04 2.69 -16.15
CA GLU A 85 3.92 4.11 -16.49
C GLU A 85 2.53 4.49 -17.01
N GLY A 86 1.56 3.62 -16.82
CA GLY A 86 0.18 3.85 -17.26
C GLY A 86 -0.53 4.93 -16.45
N GLN A 87 -1.78 5.17 -16.78
CA GLN A 87 -2.57 6.15 -16.08
C GLN A 87 -2.99 5.65 -14.69
N ALA A 88 -2.87 6.53 -13.70
CA ALA A 88 -3.33 6.22 -12.35
C ALA A 88 -4.85 6.17 -12.29
N THR A 89 -5.36 5.21 -11.51
CA THR A 89 -6.79 5.08 -11.19
C THR A 89 -6.97 5.14 -9.69
N GLN A 90 -8.14 5.58 -9.25
CA GLN A 90 -8.45 5.61 -7.83
C GLN A 90 -9.01 4.26 -7.38
N GLN A 91 -8.48 3.77 -6.27
CA GLN A 91 -9.06 2.66 -5.53
C GLN A 91 -9.45 3.17 -4.14
N THR A 92 -10.31 2.43 -3.47
CA THR A 92 -10.85 2.84 -2.18
C THR A 92 -10.39 1.89 -1.09
N ALA A 93 -9.78 2.44 -0.05
CA ALA A 93 -9.36 1.72 1.14
C ALA A 93 -10.25 2.06 2.33
N LYS A 94 -10.07 1.33 3.42
CA LYS A 94 -10.78 1.58 4.68
C LYS A 94 -9.77 1.89 5.77
N LEU A 95 -10.08 2.89 6.56
CA LEU A 95 -9.30 3.23 7.75
C LEU A 95 -9.99 2.68 8.99
N SER A 96 -9.19 2.18 9.90
CA SER A 96 -9.66 1.56 11.15
C SER A 96 -8.58 1.65 12.22
N GLY A 97 -8.85 1.03 13.35
CA GLY A 97 -7.91 0.98 14.44
C GLY A 97 -7.89 2.27 15.26
N ASN A 98 -6.92 2.36 16.15
CA ASN A 98 -6.76 3.49 17.05
C ASN A 98 -6.45 4.75 16.26
N ASN A 99 -7.30 5.77 16.40
CA ASN A 99 -7.21 7.04 15.67
C ASN A 99 -7.13 6.85 14.14
N ASN A 100 -7.76 5.79 13.61
CA ASN A 100 -7.82 5.50 12.19
C ASN A 100 -6.42 5.39 11.54
N ARG A 101 -5.45 4.83 12.25
CA ARG A 101 -4.07 4.70 11.77
C ARG A 101 -3.78 3.36 11.08
N THR A 102 -4.79 2.58 10.80
CA THR A 102 -4.68 1.35 10.00
C THR A 102 -5.48 1.50 8.73
N MET A 103 -4.81 1.32 7.59
CA MET A 103 -5.45 1.31 6.27
C MET A 103 -5.48 -0.13 5.76
N THR A 104 -6.63 -0.56 5.28
CA THR A 104 -6.79 -1.83 4.59
C THR A 104 -7.23 -1.56 3.16
N LEU A 105 -6.40 -1.96 2.22
CA LEU A 105 -6.67 -1.83 0.79
C LEU A 105 -6.87 -3.23 0.21
N ASP A 106 -8.11 -3.58 -0.09
CA ASP A 106 -8.44 -4.86 -0.69
C ASP A 106 -8.36 -4.72 -2.22
N LEU A 107 -7.31 -5.26 -2.80
CA LEU A 107 -7.11 -5.26 -4.24
C LEU A 107 -7.48 -6.59 -4.90
N SER A 108 -8.18 -7.48 -4.18
CA SER A 108 -8.50 -8.82 -4.71
C SER A 108 -9.24 -8.76 -6.04
N GLN A 109 -10.26 -7.90 -6.15
CA GLN A 109 -11.01 -7.73 -7.38
C GLN A 109 -10.17 -7.05 -8.47
N TRP A 110 -9.37 -6.05 -8.11
CA TRP A 110 -8.49 -5.37 -9.04
C TRP A 110 -7.45 -6.32 -9.63
N ILE A 111 -6.87 -7.20 -8.82
CA ILE A 111 -5.94 -8.25 -9.28
C ILE A 111 -6.65 -9.18 -10.28
N LYS A 112 -7.87 -9.59 -9.96
CA LYS A 112 -8.66 -10.45 -10.85
C LYS A 112 -8.91 -9.79 -12.21
N GLU A 113 -9.20 -8.51 -12.21
CA GLU A 113 -9.45 -7.75 -13.44
C GLU A 113 -8.18 -7.55 -14.28
N ASN A 114 -7.01 -7.55 -13.65
CA ASN A 114 -5.73 -7.27 -14.32
C ASN A 114 -4.88 -8.51 -14.58
N GLN A 115 -5.25 -9.66 -14.07
CA GLN A 115 -4.42 -10.86 -14.12
C GLN A 115 -4.18 -11.38 -15.55
N THR A 116 -5.08 -11.12 -16.47
CA THR A 116 -4.93 -11.61 -17.87
C THR A 116 -4.00 -10.71 -18.67
N SER A 117 -4.23 -9.40 -18.62
CA SER A 117 -3.50 -8.45 -19.46
C SER A 117 -2.23 -7.93 -18.80
N ASN A 118 -2.16 -7.93 -17.48
CA ASN A 118 -1.13 -7.21 -16.73
C ASN A 118 -0.37 -8.09 -15.71
N LYS A 119 -0.54 -9.40 -15.75
CA LYS A 119 0.23 -10.28 -14.87
C LYS A 119 1.73 -10.07 -15.08
N GLY A 120 2.48 -10.02 -14.00
CA GLY A 120 3.92 -9.77 -14.07
C GLY A 120 4.29 -8.29 -14.11
N SER A 121 3.33 -7.40 -14.33
CA SER A 121 3.60 -5.96 -14.37
C SER A 121 3.75 -5.42 -12.96
N GLU A 122 4.68 -4.47 -12.83
CA GLU A 122 4.82 -3.72 -11.58
C GLU A 122 3.68 -2.71 -11.46
N PHE A 123 3.17 -2.54 -10.26
CA PHE A 123 2.22 -1.48 -9.96
C PHE A 123 2.64 -0.72 -8.71
N THR A 124 2.15 0.51 -8.59
CA THR A 124 2.41 1.36 -7.44
C THR A 124 1.10 1.86 -6.85
N VAL A 125 1.06 1.92 -5.52
CA VAL A 125 -0.03 2.51 -4.75
C VAL A 125 0.51 3.74 -4.05
N THR A 126 -0.14 4.88 -4.26
CA THR A 126 0.29 6.15 -3.67
C THR A 126 -0.78 6.67 -2.72
N TYR A 127 -0.36 7.09 -1.53
CA TYR A 127 -1.23 7.68 -0.51
C TYR A 127 -0.39 8.58 0.39
N TYR A 128 -1.04 9.22 1.37
CA TYR A 128 -0.44 10.34 2.09
C TYR A 128 -0.71 10.28 3.58
N ALA A 129 0.23 10.78 4.37
CA ALA A 129 0.03 11.00 5.77
C ALA A 129 0.64 12.34 6.19
N LYS A 130 0.06 12.96 7.20
CA LYS A 130 0.50 14.24 7.75
C LYS A 130 1.17 14.02 9.09
N VAL A 131 2.30 14.67 9.29
CA VAL A 131 3.03 14.65 10.57
C VAL A 131 2.27 15.51 11.57
N ASN A 132 1.84 14.90 12.68
CA ASN A 132 1.05 15.58 13.69
C ASN A 132 1.92 16.08 14.86
N ALA A 133 1.29 16.78 15.83
CA ALA A 133 2.01 17.37 16.94
C ALA A 133 2.60 16.36 17.93
N ASN A 134 2.24 15.08 17.83
CA ASN A 134 2.77 14.02 18.68
C ASN A 134 4.00 13.32 18.08
N ALA A 135 4.47 13.78 16.92
CA ALA A 135 5.61 13.15 16.24
C ALA A 135 6.88 13.26 17.07
N VAL A 136 7.64 12.19 17.07
CA VAL A 136 8.95 12.10 17.72
C VAL A 136 10.04 12.04 16.65
N VAL A 137 11.30 11.83 17.06
CA VAL A 137 12.45 11.87 16.14
C VAL A 137 12.28 10.95 14.93
N THR A 138 11.68 9.78 15.11
CA THR A 138 11.44 8.87 13.98
C THR A 138 10.04 8.31 14.07
N GLU A 139 9.25 8.55 13.03
CA GLU A 139 7.95 7.92 12.85
C GLU A 139 8.06 6.82 11.82
N LYS A 140 7.12 5.87 11.87
CA LYS A 140 7.16 4.70 11.00
C LYS A 140 5.83 4.49 10.32
N ASN A 141 5.90 4.00 9.09
CA ASN A 141 4.76 3.47 8.38
C ASN A 141 5.10 2.07 7.89
N SER A 142 4.31 1.09 8.29
CA SER A 142 4.59 -0.32 8.07
C SER A 142 3.47 -0.94 7.27
N ALA A 143 3.80 -1.66 6.20
CA ALA A 143 2.82 -2.30 5.34
C ALA A 143 3.12 -3.78 5.17
N SER A 144 2.09 -4.61 5.22
CA SER A 144 2.16 -6.03 4.92
C SER A 144 1.12 -6.40 3.87
N LEU A 145 1.35 -7.53 3.20
CA LEU A 145 0.45 -8.08 2.20
C LEU A 145 -0.11 -9.40 2.72
N GLU A 146 -1.42 -9.53 2.70
CA GLU A 146 -2.13 -10.79 2.87
C GLU A 146 -2.55 -11.31 1.49
N TYR A 147 -2.19 -12.55 1.19
CA TYR A 147 -2.49 -13.11 -0.13
C TYR A 147 -2.78 -14.61 -0.05
N GLY A 148 -3.41 -15.14 -1.07
CA GLY A 148 -3.63 -16.58 -1.22
C GLY A 148 -4.87 -16.90 -2.04
N ASN A 149 -4.89 -18.10 -2.59
CA ASN A 149 -6.02 -18.60 -3.38
C ASN A 149 -7.10 -19.26 -2.54
N ASP A 150 -6.89 -19.40 -1.24
CA ASP A 150 -7.88 -19.90 -0.30
C ASP A 150 -8.14 -18.85 0.77
N PRO A 151 -9.31 -18.17 0.74
CA PRO A 151 -9.60 -17.11 1.72
C PRO A 151 -9.57 -17.57 3.18
N GLN A 152 -9.68 -18.88 3.42
CA GLN A 152 -9.62 -19.42 4.78
C GLN A 152 -8.20 -19.77 5.22
N ASN A 153 -7.23 -19.68 4.32
CA ASN A 153 -5.83 -20.05 4.61
C ASN A 153 -4.88 -19.16 3.79
N THR A 154 -4.80 -17.90 4.19
CA THR A 154 -3.93 -16.92 3.53
C THR A 154 -2.56 -16.86 4.19
N THR A 155 -1.62 -16.23 3.49
CA THR A 155 -0.27 -15.94 3.97
C THR A 155 -0.10 -14.44 4.13
N THR A 156 0.60 -14.00 5.17
CA THR A 156 0.91 -12.58 5.36
C THR A 156 2.43 -12.39 5.31
N THR A 157 2.87 -11.42 4.52
CA THR A 157 4.29 -11.11 4.40
C THR A 157 4.84 -10.44 5.66
N THR A 158 6.15 -10.49 5.83
CA THR A 158 6.84 -9.65 6.80
C THR A 158 6.61 -8.18 6.43
N PRO A 159 6.30 -7.30 7.41
CA PRO A 159 6.06 -5.90 7.11
C PRO A 159 7.26 -5.21 6.47
N SER A 160 6.99 -4.38 5.46
CA SER A 160 7.95 -3.44 4.89
C SER A 160 7.73 -2.08 5.53
N GLU A 161 8.78 -1.46 6.04
CA GLU A 161 8.68 -0.21 6.77
C GLU A 161 9.32 0.94 6.01
N ALA A 162 8.67 2.09 6.03
CA ALA A 162 9.27 3.36 5.66
C ALA A 162 9.40 4.20 6.93
N LYS A 163 10.61 4.63 7.22
CA LYS A 163 10.91 5.50 8.36
C LYS A 163 10.85 6.95 7.91
N THR A 164 10.24 7.77 8.73
CA THR A 164 10.07 9.19 8.47
C THR A 164 10.65 9.95 9.66
N PRO A 165 11.93 10.35 9.59
CA PRO A 165 12.55 11.14 10.66
C PRO A 165 11.82 12.48 10.81
N THR A 166 11.59 12.89 12.05
CA THR A 166 11.00 14.18 12.37
C THR A 166 11.97 15.00 13.22
N TYR A 167 11.96 16.30 13.02
CA TYR A 167 12.68 17.23 13.86
C TYR A 167 11.68 18.07 14.62
N PRO A 168 11.43 17.74 15.90
CA PRO A 168 10.52 18.56 16.71
C PRO A 168 11.13 19.96 16.85
N LEU A 169 10.29 20.93 16.65
CA LEU A 169 10.69 22.33 16.79
C LEU A 169 10.71 22.75 18.25
#